data_4c2458b19b14e807ec8f9d110c1f31f4
#
_entry.id   4c2458b19b14e807ec8f9d110c1f31f4
#
_cell.length_a   1.000
_cell.length_b   1.000
_cell.length_c   1.000
_cell.angle_alpha   90.00
_cell.angle_beta   90.00
_cell.angle_gamma   90.00
#
_symmetry.space_group_name_H-M   'P 1'
#
loop_
_entity.id
_entity.type
_entity.pdbx_description
1 polymer ?
#
loop_
_entity_poly.entity_id
_entity_poly.type
_entity_poly.pdbx_seq_one_letter_code
_entity_poly.pdbx_strand_id
1 'polypeptide(L)'
;MKTLLIIFLFAFTITKAQIGVETTSIDGSGLVDFPAGTTKGLILPQVINNASMTDVAEGTFVFDEATSRVKYYNGTAWIELTGQTGVSRTLLAGAEQDRTKGVIIGAPDSVAKGVLVLESEDKALILPKVVDPAVNVKSPNAGMMCYDPVAKLVCFYNGTNWAFWGNIE
;
A
#
# COMPACT_ATOMS: atom_id res chain seq x y z
N MET A 1 41.74 23.45 9.58
CA MET A 1 40.97 23.22 8.36
C MET A 1 40.63 21.73 8.06
N LYS A 2 41.57 20.78 8.16
CA LYS A 2 41.29 19.35 7.90
C LYS A 2 40.27 18.74 8.87
N THR A 3 40.28 19.09 10.13
CA THR A 3 39.34 18.62 11.18
C THR A 3 37.91 19.14 10.95
N LEU A 4 37.78 20.38 10.48
CA LEU A 4 36.46 20.98 10.16
C LEU A 4 35.78 20.29 8.95
N LEU A 5 36.59 19.85 7.96
CA LEU A 5 36.13 19.13 6.78
C LEU A 5 35.59 17.74 7.13
N ILE A 6 36.20 17.05 8.09
CA ILE A 6 35.78 15.72 8.57
C ILE A 6 34.47 15.84 9.34
N ILE A 7 34.25 16.86 10.14
CA ILE A 7 33.00 17.10 10.87
C ILE A 7 31.86 17.39 9.88
N PHE A 8 32.13 18.16 8.82
CA PHE A 8 31.14 18.44 7.77
C PHE A 8 30.75 17.21 6.95
N LEU A 9 31.68 16.28 6.73
CA LEU A 9 31.43 15.02 6.02
C LEU A 9 30.55 14.07 6.85
N PHE A 10 30.68 14.09 8.18
CA PHE A 10 29.86 13.26 9.09
C PHE A 10 28.42 13.79 9.26
N ALA A 11 28.16 15.06 8.99
CA ALA A 11 26.83 15.67 9.11
C ALA A 11 25.85 15.22 7.98
N PHE A 12 26.34 14.61 6.90
CA PHE A 12 25.53 14.15 5.75
C PHE A 12 25.04 12.71 5.83
N THR A 13 25.32 11.97 6.91
CA THR A 13 25.03 10.51 6.96
C THR A 13 23.72 10.13 7.62
N ILE A 14 22.82 11.05 7.97
CA ILE A 14 21.53 10.75 8.60
C ILE A 14 20.36 11.17 7.72
N THR A 15 20.30 10.67 6.49
CA THR A 15 19.07 10.78 5.68
C THR A 15 18.20 9.55 5.94
N LYS A 16 17.09 9.75 6.64
CA LYS A 16 16.05 8.72 6.76
C LYS A 16 15.17 8.80 5.52
N ALA A 17 15.20 7.77 4.68
CA ALA A 17 14.32 7.65 3.52
C ALA A 17 12.92 7.17 3.94
N GLN A 18 12.17 8.03 4.63
CA GLN A 18 10.79 7.78 5.02
C GLN A 18 9.88 8.76 4.28
N ILE A 19 8.74 8.29 3.81
CA ILE A 19 7.77 9.11 3.05
C ILE A 19 6.51 9.28 3.88
N GLY A 20 6.21 10.53 4.26
CA GLY A 20 4.90 10.93 4.78
C GLY A 20 4.02 11.43 3.64
N VAL A 21 2.84 10.83 3.45
CA VAL A 21 1.84 11.30 2.50
C VAL A 21 0.79 12.10 3.26
N GLU A 22 0.70 13.41 3.01
CA GLU A 22 -0.17 14.34 3.75
C GLU A 22 0.16 14.42 5.28
N THR A 23 1.34 13.95 5.71
CA THR A 23 1.82 14.06 7.09
C THR A 23 3.28 14.52 7.14
N THR A 24 3.64 15.27 8.19
CA THR A 24 5.01 15.74 8.44
C THR A 24 5.73 14.90 9.50
N SER A 25 5.01 13.99 10.17
CA SER A 25 5.54 13.10 11.20
C SER A 25 5.25 11.66 10.82
N ILE A 26 6.27 10.82 10.85
CA ILE A 26 6.16 9.39 10.57
C ILE A 26 6.05 8.63 11.89
N ASP A 27 5.03 7.79 12.01
CA ASP A 27 4.83 6.95 13.17
C ASP A 27 5.81 5.76 13.16
N GLY A 28 6.61 5.65 14.21
CA GLY A 28 7.51 4.51 14.42
C GLY A 28 8.51 4.28 13.28
N SER A 29 8.64 3.03 12.84
CA SER A 29 9.55 2.60 11.77
C SER A 29 8.84 2.45 10.42
N GLY A 30 7.85 3.30 10.12
CA GLY A 30 7.16 3.31 8.84
C GLY A 30 8.06 3.75 7.69
N LEU A 31 8.03 3.05 6.55
CA LEU A 31 8.65 3.46 5.29
C LEU A 31 7.76 4.46 4.56
N VAL A 32 6.45 4.20 4.55
CA VAL A 32 5.41 5.10 4.06
C VAL A 32 4.35 5.24 5.14
N ASP A 33 3.93 6.45 5.45
CA ASP A 33 2.94 6.75 6.47
C ASP A 33 1.93 7.80 6.00
N PHE A 34 0.74 7.78 6.60
CA PHE A 34 -0.42 8.63 6.30
C PHE A 34 -0.95 9.28 7.58
N PRO A 35 -1.63 10.46 7.50
CA PRO A 35 -2.12 11.14 8.68
C PRO A 35 -3.19 10.33 9.41
N ALA A 36 -3.16 10.39 10.74
CA ALA A 36 -4.24 9.85 11.56
C ALA A 36 -5.54 10.66 11.36
N GLY A 37 -6.70 9.98 11.48
CA GLY A 37 -8.01 10.63 11.36
C GLY A 37 -8.41 11.01 9.94
N THR A 38 -7.69 10.53 8.92
CA THR A 38 -8.12 10.66 7.53
C THR A 38 -9.38 9.82 7.24
N THR A 39 -10.15 10.23 6.25
CA THR A 39 -11.27 9.45 5.68
C THR A 39 -10.89 8.83 4.33
N LYS A 40 -9.61 8.90 3.96
CA LYS A 40 -9.05 8.37 2.72
C LYS A 40 -8.30 7.08 3.01
N GLY A 41 -8.39 6.10 2.11
CA GLY A 41 -7.62 4.85 2.15
C GLY A 41 -6.57 4.80 1.04
N LEU A 42 -5.71 3.79 1.09
CA LEU A 42 -4.84 3.43 -0.01
C LEU A 42 -5.64 2.60 -1.02
N ILE A 43 -5.58 2.96 -2.31
CA ILE A 43 -6.28 2.23 -3.38
C ILE A 43 -5.27 1.32 -4.08
N LEU A 44 -5.53 0.02 -4.04
CA LEU A 44 -4.70 -1.01 -4.67
C LEU A 44 -4.81 -0.97 -6.20
N PRO A 45 -3.77 -1.43 -6.92
CA PRO A 45 -3.86 -1.64 -8.35
C PRO A 45 -5.02 -2.57 -8.70
N GLN A 46 -5.84 -2.19 -9.70
CA GLN A 46 -6.84 -3.07 -10.28
C GLN A 46 -6.22 -3.77 -11.48
N VAL A 47 -6.24 -5.10 -11.46
CA VAL A 47 -5.73 -5.96 -12.54
C VAL A 47 -6.90 -6.70 -13.19
N ILE A 48 -6.83 -6.93 -14.50
CA ILE A 48 -7.90 -7.63 -15.24
C ILE A 48 -8.10 -9.05 -14.71
N ASN A 49 -7.00 -9.76 -14.48
CA ASN A 49 -7.00 -11.11 -13.90
C ASN A 49 -5.65 -11.38 -13.23
N ASN A 50 -5.67 -11.70 -11.95
CA ASN A 50 -4.45 -12.04 -11.21
C ASN A 50 -3.74 -13.29 -11.75
N ALA A 51 -4.47 -14.24 -12.37
CA ALA A 51 -3.87 -15.45 -12.95
C ALA A 51 -3.00 -15.17 -14.19
N SER A 52 -3.18 -14.03 -14.86
CA SER A 52 -2.35 -13.63 -16.01
C SER A 52 -1.07 -12.89 -15.62
N MET A 53 -0.88 -12.59 -14.35
CA MET A 53 0.33 -11.92 -13.86
C MET A 53 1.52 -12.89 -13.82
N THR A 54 2.65 -12.46 -14.34
CA THR A 54 3.91 -13.21 -14.33
C THR A 54 4.92 -12.55 -13.40
N ASP A 55 5.85 -13.33 -12.86
CA ASP A 55 6.94 -12.83 -12.00
C ASP A 55 6.42 -12.03 -10.79
N VAL A 56 5.41 -12.56 -10.12
CA VAL A 56 4.78 -11.91 -8.97
C VAL A 56 5.62 -12.16 -7.73
N ALA A 57 6.02 -11.10 -7.05
CA ALA A 57 6.69 -11.18 -5.76
C ALA A 57 5.71 -11.49 -4.62
N GLU A 58 6.16 -12.20 -3.59
CA GLU A 58 5.39 -12.36 -2.35
C GLU A 58 5.06 -11.00 -1.72
N GLY A 59 3.90 -10.89 -1.07
CA GLY A 59 3.42 -9.61 -0.53
C GLY A 59 2.76 -8.68 -1.56
N THR A 60 2.63 -9.09 -2.84
CA THR A 60 1.90 -8.31 -3.85
C THR A 60 0.41 -8.28 -3.54
N PHE A 61 -0.17 -7.09 -3.45
CA PHE A 61 -1.61 -6.87 -3.29
C PHE A 61 -2.23 -6.35 -4.59
N VAL A 62 -3.43 -6.84 -4.91
CA VAL A 62 -4.21 -6.39 -6.07
C VAL A 62 -5.71 -6.40 -5.79
N PHE A 63 -6.46 -5.60 -6.55
CA PHE A 63 -7.87 -5.82 -6.78
C PHE A 63 -8.02 -6.57 -8.11
N ASP A 64 -8.51 -7.81 -8.06
CA ASP A 64 -8.73 -8.66 -9.23
C ASP A 64 -10.12 -8.41 -9.83
N GLU A 65 -10.17 -7.85 -11.04
CA GLU A 65 -11.40 -7.51 -11.74
C GLU A 65 -12.22 -8.74 -12.11
N ALA A 66 -11.58 -9.82 -12.51
CA ALA A 66 -12.26 -11.05 -12.93
C ALA A 66 -13.12 -11.67 -11.83
N THR A 67 -12.72 -11.52 -10.56
CA THR A 67 -13.47 -12.01 -9.40
C THR A 67 -14.10 -10.87 -8.58
N SER A 68 -13.75 -9.62 -8.88
CA SER A 68 -14.11 -8.42 -8.11
C SER A 68 -13.75 -8.54 -6.62
N ARG A 69 -12.50 -8.96 -6.34
CA ARG A 69 -12.01 -9.24 -4.99
C ARG A 69 -10.61 -8.69 -4.77
N VAL A 70 -10.34 -8.32 -3.52
CA VAL A 70 -8.96 -7.99 -3.08
C VAL A 70 -8.22 -9.29 -2.78
N LYS A 71 -7.00 -9.41 -3.28
CA LYS A 71 -6.13 -10.56 -3.10
C LYS A 71 -4.70 -10.14 -2.79
N TYR A 72 -3.95 -11.02 -2.11
CA TYR A 72 -2.51 -10.90 -2.00
C TYR A 72 -1.83 -12.22 -2.39
N TYR A 73 -0.59 -12.12 -2.86
CA TYR A 73 0.24 -13.28 -3.19
C TYR A 73 1.18 -13.61 -2.01
N ASN A 74 1.13 -14.85 -1.52
CA ASN A 74 1.92 -15.30 -0.36
C ASN A 74 3.24 -15.98 -0.74
N GLY A 75 3.70 -15.82 -2.00
CA GLY A 75 4.87 -16.52 -2.55
C GLY A 75 4.53 -17.87 -3.20
N THR A 76 3.35 -18.45 -2.95
CA THR A 76 2.93 -19.73 -3.51
C THR A 76 1.57 -19.64 -4.20
N ALA A 77 0.62 -18.92 -3.61
CA ALA A 77 -0.75 -18.81 -4.09
C ALA A 77 -1.33 -17.42 -3.85
N TRP A 78 -2.35 -17.08 -4.62
CA TRP A 78 -3.17 -15.91 -4.38
C TRP A 78 -4.19 -16.20 -3.29
N ILE A 79 -4.13 -15.43 -2.20
CA ILE A 79 -5.04 -15.51 -1.06
C ILE A 79 -6.05 -14.39 -1.17
N GLU A 80 -7.31 -14.75 -1.04
CA GLU A 80 -8.42 -13.81 -1.07
C GLU A 80 -8.63 -13.16 0.30
N LEU A 81 -8.86 -11.84 0.30
CA LEU A 81 -9.07 -11.04 1.50
C LEU A 81 -10.53 -10.57 1.67
N THR A 82 -11.32 -10.60 0.60
CA THR A 82 -12.73 -10.18 0.61
C THR A 82 -13.61 -11.36 0.27
N GLY A 83 -14.34 -11.90 1.24
CA GLY A 83 -15.17 -13.13 1.09
C GLY A 83 -16.40 -12.97 0.19
N GLN A 84 -16.73 -11.74 -0.26
CA GLN A 84 -17.89 -11.43 -1.10
C GLN A 84 -17.42 -10.83 -2.41
N THR A 85 -18.15 -11.14 -3.50
CA THR A 85 -17.92 -10.51 -4.81
C THR A 85 -18.33 -9.04 -4.75
N GLY A 86 -17.44 -8.17 -5.15
CA GLY A 86 -17.66 -6.72 -5.22
C GLY A 86 -17.97 -6.24 -6.64
N VAL A 87 -17.69 -4.97 -6.88
CA VAL A 87 -17.81 -4.32 -8.19
C VAL A 87 -16.51 -3.62 -8.52
N SER A 88 -15.96 -3.91 -9.69
CA SER A 88 -14.77 -3.25 -10.23
C SER A 88 -15.06 -1.77 -10.51
N ARG A 89 -14.07 -0.92 -10.28
CA ARG A 89 -14.14 0.48 -10.70
C ARG A 89 -13.89 0.57 -12.20
N THR A 90 -14.52 1.55 -12.87
CA THR A 90 -14.16 1.90 -14.23
C THR A 90 -12.79 2.57 -14.23
N LEU A 91 -11.81 1.97 -14.92
CA LEU A 91 -10.52 2.59 -15.13
C LEU A 91 -10.64 3.69 -16.19
N LEU A 92 -10.03 4.83 -15.94
CA LEU A 92 -9.92 5.87 -16.96
C LEU A 92 -9.01 5.35 -18.07
N ALA A 93 -9.52 5.26 -19.29
CA ALA A 93 -8.72 4.96 -20.46
C ALA A 93 -7.78 6.15 -20.73
N GLY A 94 -6.51 6.00 -20.43
CA GLY A 94 -5.45 6.94 -20.74
C GLY A 94 -4.26 6.17 -21.26
N ALA A 95 -3.50 6.75 -22.22
CA ALA A 95 -2.21 6.19 -22.59
C ALA A 95 -1.32 6.23 -21.33
N GLU A 96 -1.06 5.09 -20.73
CA GLU A 96 0.02 4.98 -19.74
C GLU A 96 1.30 5.43 -20.46
N GLN A 97 1.99 6.41 -19.87
CA GLN A 97 3.36 6.67 -20.29
C GLN A 97 4.14 5.39 -19.99
N ASP A 98 4.86 4.91 -21.00
CA ASP A 98 5.69 3.71 -20.91
C ASP A 98 6.68 3.81 -19.73
N ARG A 99 6.23 3.41 -18.57
CA ARG A 99 7.03 3.29 -17.35
C ARG A 99 7.38 1.83 -17.20
N THR A 100 8.50 1.46 -17.74
CA THR A 100 9.05 0.10 -17.65
C THR A 100 9.35 -0.33 -16.22
N LYS A 101 9.35 0.63 -15.26
CA LYS A 101 9.54 0.37 -13.83
C LYS A 101 8.51 1.17 -13.03
N GLY A 102 7.90 0.54 -12.03
CA GLY A 102 7.08 1.20 -11.02
C GLY A 102 7.89 2.14 -10.12
N VAL A 103 7.25 2.69 -9.10
CA VAL A 103 7.93 3.46 -8.06
C VAL A 103 8.54 2.48 -7.05
N ILE A 104 9.84 2.60 -6.80
CA ILE A 104 10.55 1.85 -5.76
C ILE A 104 10.87 2.82 -4.62
N ILE A 105 10.53 2.43 -3.40
CA ILE A 105 10.82 3.20 -2.18
C ILE A 105 11.67 2.33 -1.27
N GLY A 106 12.78 2.86 -0.78
CA GLY A 106 13.68 2.21 0.17
C GLY A 106 14.91 1.57 -0.44
N ALA A 107 14.95 1.33 -1.76
CA ALA A 107 16.12 0.83 -2.47
C ALA A 107 16.30 1.51 -3.84
N PRO A 108 17.52 1.48 -4.42
CA PRO A 108 17.78 2.03 -5.75
C PRO A 108 17.23 1.13 -6.88
N ASP A 109 17.02 -0.16 -6.62
CA ASP A 109 16.48 -1.14 -7.58
C ASP A 109 15.76 -2.27 -6.83
N SER A 110 14.91 -3.04 -7.54
CA SER A 110 14.21 -4.21 -7.03
C SER A 110 14.02 -5.24 -8.14
N VAL A 111 14.05 -6.51 -7.78
CA VAL A 111 13.65 -7.62 -8.65
C VAL A 111 12.15 -7.81 -8.71
N ALA A 112 11.43 -7.28 -7.71
CA ALA A 112 9.97 -7.33 -7.67
C ALA A 112 9.37 -6.40 -8.73
N LYS A 113 8.27 -6.85 -9.35
CA LYS A 113 7.53 -6.08 -10.34
C LYS A 113 6.22 -5.58 -9.73
N GLY A 114 6.05 -4.27 -9.66
CA GLY A 114 4.85 -3.64 -9.10
C GLY A 114 4.76 -2.16 -9.47
N VAL A 115 3.56 -1.59 -9.41
CA VAL A 115 3.35 -0.15 -9.58
C VAL A 115 4.01 0.65 -8.46
N LEU A 116 3.96 0.11 -7.25
CA LEU A 116 4.65 0.60 -6.06
C LEU A 116 5.33 -0.59 -5.39
N VAL A 117 6.64 -0.52 -5.22
CA VAL A 117 7.46 -1.54 -4.55
C VAL A 117 8.11 -0.89 -3.33
N LEU A 118 7.95 -1.51 -2.18
CA LEU A 118 8.53 -1.06 -0.91
C LEU A 118 9.62 -2.05 -0.50
N GLU A 119 10.88 -1.58 -0.51
CA GLU A 119 12.06 -2.39 -0.18
C GLU A 119 12.65 -1.91 1.14
N SER A 120 12.59 -2.75 2.16
CA SER A 120 13.21 -2.45 3.45
C SER A 120 13.40 -3.71 4.28
N GLU A 121 14.50 -3.75 5.04
CA GLU A 121 14.77 -4.81 6.01
C GLU A 121 14.15 -4.53 7.38
N ASP A 122 13.86 -3.26 7.71
CA ASP A 122 13.49 -2.83 9.06
C ASP A 122 12.28 -1.85 9.11
N LYS A 123 11.68 -1.51 7.96
CA LYS A 123 10.54 -0.59 7.88
C LYS A 123 9.36 -1.22 7.17
N ALA A 124 8.17 -0.83 7.56
CA ALA A 124 6.91 -1.34 7.03
C ALA A 124 6.04 -0.24 6.41
N LEU A 125 5.04 -0.64 5.64
CA LEU A 125 3.96 0.23 5.22
C LEU A 125 3.01 0.43 6.40
N ILE A 126 2.79 1.70 6.78
CA ILE A 126 1.73 2.07 7.73
C ILE A 126 0.52 2.47 6.90
N LEU A 127 -0.61 1.78 7.12
CA LEU A 127 -1.85 2.07 6.41
C LEU A 127 -2.51 3.36 6.91
N PRO A 128 -3.30 4.06 6.06
CA PRO A 128 -4.15 5.14 6.50
C PRO A 128 -5.05 4.68 7.65
N LYS A 129 -5.09 5.47 8.74
CA LYS A 129 -5.87 5.16 9.95
C LYS A 129 -7.25 5.81 9.84
N VAL A 130 -8.28 5.01 9.62
CA VAL A 130 -9.68 5.45 9.47
C VAL A 130 -10.53 4.74 10.52
N VAL A 131 -11.13 5.52 11.41
CA VAL A 131 -12.09 4.98 12.40
C VAL A 131 -13.40 4.65 11.68
N ASP A 132 -13.91 3.46 11.87
CA ASP A 132 -15.18 2.97 11.29
C ASP A 132 -15.30 3.32 9.79
N PRO A 133 -14.48 2.72 8.93
CA PRO A 133 -14.43 3.10 7.52
C PRO A 133 -15.75 2.88 6.79
N ALA A 134 -16.59 1.94 7.26
CA ALA A 134 -17.91 1.70 6.67
C ALA A 134 -18.85 2.91 6.80
N VAL A 135 -18.68 3.68 7.85
CA VAL A 135 -19.49 4.90 8.13
C VAL A 135 -18.80 6.16 7.62
N ASN A 136 -17.49 6.28 7.82
CA ASN A 136 -16.78 7.55 7.64
C ASN A 136 -16.21 7.75 6.23
N VAL A 137 -15.97 6.72 5.46
CA VAL A 137 -15.56 6.84 4.04
C VAL A 137 -16.80 6.95 3.17
N LYS A 138 -17.06 8.13 2.61
CA LYS A 138 -18.32 8.42 1.88
C LYS A 138 -18.39 7.89 0.45
N SER A 139 -17.24 7.69 -0.20
CA SER A 139 -17.18 7.22 -1.58
C SER A 139 -15.95 6.31 -1.76
N PRO A 140 -15.97 5.13 -1.12
CA PRO A 140 -14.84 4.21 -1.24
C PRO A 140 -14.74 3.67 -2.67
N ASN A 141 -13.52 3.52 -3.18
CA ASN A 141 -13.24 2.85 -4.45
C ASN A 141 -12.89 1.39 -4.23
N ALA A 142 -13.27 0.53 -5.17
CA ALA A 142 -12.85 -0.87 -5.18
C ALA A 142 -11.33 -0.99 -5.07
N GLY A 143 -10.86 -1.88 -4.20
CA GLY A 143 -9.45 -2.02 -3.87
C GLY A 143 -8.94 -1.05 -2.81
N MET A 144 -9.80 -0.23 -2.19
CA MET A 144 -9.38 0.61 -1.07
C MET A 144 -9.05 -0.24 0.15
N MET A 145 -7.94 0.12 0.82
CA MET A 145 -7.52 -0.48 2.09
C MET A 145 -7.17 0.60 3.12
N CYS A 146 -7.43 0.31 4.40
CA CYS A 146 -7.09 1.16 5.54
C CYS A 146 -7.02 0.32 6.83
N TYR A 147 -6.62 0.95 7.93
CA TYR A 147 -6.60 0.35 9.27
C TYR A 147 -7.58 1.09 10.17
N ASP A 148 -8.46 0.35 10.84
CA ASP A 148 -9.32 0.90 11.90
C ASP A 148 -8.58 0.78 13.24
N PRO A 149 -8.14 1.90 13.85
CA PRO A 149 -7.40 1.88 15.10
C PRO A 149 -8.26 1.57 16.32
N VAL A 150 -9.57 1.70 16.22
CA VAL A 150 -10.51 1.40 17.32
C VAL A 150 -10.87 -0.07 17.31
N ALA A 151 -11.28 -0.60 16.16
CA ALA A 151 -11.58 -2.03 16.00
C ALA A 151 -10.32 -2.89 15.88
N LYS A 152 -9.14 -2.28 15.65
CA LYS A 152 -7.85 -2.95 15.44
C LYS A 152 -7.87 -3.92 14.23
N LEU A 153 -8.52 -3.53 13.16
CA LEU A 153 -8.73 -4.35 11.97
C LEU A 153 -8.13 -3.69 10.73
N VAL A 154 -7.57 -4.50 9.84
CA VAL A 154 -7.28 -4.08 8.47
C VAL A 154 -8.56 -4.23 7.65
N CYS A 155 -8.91 -3.19 6.91
CA CYS A 155 -10.18 -3.07 6.21
C CYS A 155 -9.94 -2.98 4.71
N PHE A 156 -10.70 -3.73 3.92
CA PHE A 156 -10.65 -3.77 2.46
C PHE A 156 -12.03 -3.54 1.87
N TYR A 157 -12.13 -2.71 0.85
CA TYR A 157 -13.38 -2.48 0.14
C TYR A 157 -13.36 -3.11 -1.25
N ASN A 158 -14.36 -3.93 -1.59
CA ASN A 158 -14.43 -4.65 -2.86
C ASN A 158 -15.32 -3.95 -3.92
N GLY A 159 -15.72 -2.72 -3.68
CA GLY A 159 -16.63 -1.98 -4.54
C GLY A 159 -18.10 -2.08 -4.13
N THR A 160 -18.43 -2.98 -3.18
CA THR A 160 -19.79 -3.16 -2.64
C THR A 160 -19.76 -3.27 -1.12
N ASN A 161 -18.84 -4.06 -0.57
CA ASN A 161 -18.78 -4.36 0.86
C ASN A 161 -17.38 -4.13 1.42
N TRP A 162 -17.33 -3.78 2.70
CA TRP A 162 -16.12 -3.81 3.50
C TRP A 162 -15.88 -5.22 4.03
N ALA A 163 -14.65 -5.69 3.93
CA ALA A 163 -14.13 -6.88 4.61
C ALA A 163 -13.15 -6.44 5.68
N PHE A 164 -13.17 -7.12 6.83
CA PHE A 164 -12.40 -6.78 8.01
C PHE A 164 -11.52 -7.96 8.40
N TRP A 165 -10.23 -7.69 8.56
CA TRP A 165 -9.21 -8.68 8.89
C TRP A 165 -8.49 -8.30 10.17
N GLY A 166 -8.41 -9.22 11.09
CA GLY A 166 -7.73 -9.10 12.38
C GLY A 166 -8.34 -10.05 13.39
N ASN A 167 -7.73 -10.11 14.58
CA ASN A 167 -8.25 -10.88 15.69
C ASN A 167 -9.13 -9.96 16.53
N ILE A 168 -10.43 -10.24 16.60
CA ILE A 168 -11.35 -9.58 17.52
C ILE A 168 -11.22 -10.36 18.85
N GLU A 169 -10.30 -9.90 19.71
CA GLU A 169 -10.18 -10.41 21.08
C GLU A 169 -11.23 -9.76 21.99
#